data_81ca0c2c26a9332891bf6811758311ed
#
_entry.id   81ca0c2c26a9332891bf6811758311ed
#
_cell.length_a   1.000
_cell.length_b   1.000
_cell.length_c   1.000
_cell.angle_alpha   90.00
_cell.angle_beta   90.00
_cell.angle_gamma   90.00
#
_symmetry.space_group_name_H-M   'P 1'
#
loop_
_entity.id
_entity.type
_entity.pdbx_description
1 polymer ?
#
loop_
_entity_poly.entity_id
_entity_poly.type
_entity_poly.pdbx_seq_one_letter_code
_entity_poly.pdbx_strand_id
1 'polypeptide(L)'
;MEEVRVRFPPSPTGYLHIGGVRTALFNWLFAKQHGGKLILRIEDTDEERSTQASIDGIIEGMQWLGITWDEGPYFQTEFADDHVAAAHRLLESGQAYKCFCTKEALEQKREAAMAEKKSEVGYDGTCRHLTPEQVQDKEAQGIPAVIRFKVPQRQGTLFYDDEVLGRIERAYSDVEDFVIVRSNGKPLYLLCNVVDDIRDRITHIIRGQDHMTNTTRQVLLYEALGAKLPVFAHMPLTLDLKKRKISKRSHGEVVAVQFYRDHGFIPWALCNFLCLLGWNPGTDQEIFSREELIQAFSLSRMSRVNSVFNFKPGDEKFFTDPKLIAINEHYLRSMDLAELGVLVRKELEEEDLWDAAYAADKEPWYLHTLGLIRDRFHTLKDFATAGRAYFADQYAIDPKP
;
A
#
# COMPACT_ATOMS: atom_id res chain seq x y z
N MET A 1 23.98 -13.11 -8.74
CA MET A 1 23.01 -12.73 -7.69
C MET A 1 21.62 -13.04 -8.21
N GLU A 2 20.69 -13.47 -7.36
CA GLU A 2 19.30 -13.68 -7.73
C GLU A 2 18.66 -12.34 -8.14
N GLU A 3 17.81 -12.32 -9.19
CA GLU A 3 17.12 -11.11 -9.61
C GLU A 3 16.22 -10.59 -8.48
N VAL A 4 16.32 -9.31 -8.14
CA VAL A 4 15.44 -8.71 -7.15
C VAL A 4 14.02 -8.64 -7.69
N ARG A 5 13.08 -9.22 -6.96
CA ARG A 5 11.64 -9.23 -7.29
C ARG A 5 10.83 -8.77 -6.09
N VAL A 6 10.15 -7.67 -6.25
CA VAL A 6 9.27 -7.06 -5.26
C VAL A 6 7.85 -6.96 -5.80
N ARG A 7 6.88 -6.69 -4.94
CA ARG A 7 5.50 -6.57 -5.37
C ARG A 7 4.75 -5.44 -4.66
N PHE A 8 3.80 -4.86 -5.39
CA PHE A 8 2.74 -4.05 -4.83
C PHE A 8 1.42 -4.81 -4.98
N PRO A 9 0.84 -5.33 -3.88
CA PRO A 9 -0.37 -6.14 -3.90
C PRO A 9 -1.56 -5.37 -3.31
N PRO A 10 -2.13 -4.35 -3.98
CA PRO A 10 -3.25 -3.61 -3.45
C PRO A 10 -4.55 -4.42 -3.50
N SER A 11 -5.39 -4.28 -2.45
CA SER A 11 -6.78 -4.74 -2.49
C SER A 11 -7.67 -3.64 -3.08
N PRO A 12 -8.49 -3.91 -4.12
CA PRO A 12 -9.25 -2.91 -4.85
C PRO A 12 -10.58 -2.56 -4.12
N THR A 13 -10.46 -2.11 -2.87
CA THR A 13 -11.60 -1.77 -2.00
C THR A 13 -11.87 -0.27 -1.92
N GLY A 14 -11.41 0.50 -2.90
CA GLY A 14 -11.54 1.93 -3.01
C GLY A 14 -10.36 2.59 -3.71
N TYR A 15 -10.29 3.92 -3.67
CA TYR A 15 -9.22 4.69 -4.31
C TYR A 15 -7.84 4.36 -3.74
N LEU A 16 -6.81 4.54 -4.58
CA LEU A 16 -5.42 4.39 -4.16
C LEU A 16 -5.07 5.42 -3.08
N HIS A 17 -4.76 4.91 -1.89
CA HIS A 17 -4.47 5.71 -0.70
C HIS A 17 -2.98 6.05 -0.65
N ILE A 18 -2.61 7.26 -0.19
CA ILE A 18 -1.20 7.70 -0.10
C ILE A 18 -0.31 6.72 0.70
N GLY A 19 -0.85 6.00 1.68
CA GLY A 19 -0.14 4.92 2.36
C GLY A 19 0.17 3.73 1.44
N GLY A 20 -0.75 3.38 0.53
CA GLY A 20 -0.53 2.38 -0.51
C GLY A 20 0.48 2.87 -1.54
N VAL A 21 0.37 4.14 -1.96
CA VAL A 21 1.36 4.78 -2.86
C VAL A 21 2.77 4.68 -2.28
N ARG A 22 2.95 4.97 -1.00
CA ARG A 22 4.26 4.88 -0.36
C ARG A 22 4.80 3.44 -0.41
N THR A 23 3.93 2.44 -0.23
CA THR A 23 4.32 1.04 -0.40
C THR A 23 4.74 0.76 -1.85
N ALA A 24 3.96 1.18 -2.83
CA ALA A 24 4.30 1.03 -4.25
C ALA A 24 5.61 1.74 -4.59
N LEU A 25 5.77 2.98 -4.15
CA LEU A 25 6.96 3.81 -4.39
C LEU A 25 8.23 3.15 -3.82
N PHE A 26 8.19 2.65 -2.58
CA PHE A 26 9.37 2.03 -1.96
C PHE A 26 9.77 0.72 -2.66
N ASN A 27 8.79 -0.09 -3.05
CA ASN A 27 9.04 -1.28 -3.87
C ASN A 27 9.62 -0.90 -5.23
N TRP A 28 9.05 0.13 -5.87
CA TRP A 28 9.51 0.61 -7.18
C TRP A 28 10.95 1.16 -7.11
N LEU A 29 11.25 2.02 -6.13
CA LEU A 29 12.60 2.57 -5.93
C LEU A 29 13.62 1.46 -5.70
N PHE A 30 13.28 0.47 -4.85
CA PHE A 30 14.15 -0.66 -4.57
C PHE A 30 14.38 -1.53 -5.81
N ALA A 31 13.34 -1.84 -6.57
CA ALA A 31 13.48 -2.58 -7.83
C ALA A 31 14.38 -1.83 -8.82
N LYS A 32 14.11 -0.53 -9.06
CA LYS A 32 14.89 0.27 -10.02
C LYS A 32 16.36 0.40 -9.61
N GLN A 33 16.64 0.61 -8.33
CA GLN A 33 18.02 0.70 -7.83
C GLN A 33 18.82 -0.60 -8.05
N HIS A 34 18.16 -1.76 -7.93
CA HIS A 34 18.82 -3.05 -8.05
C HIS A 34 18.70 -3.70 -9.45
N GLY A 35 18.15 -2.99 -10.42
CA GLY A 35 17.87 -3.56 -11.75
C GLY A 35 16.90 -4.76 -11.70
N GLY A 36 16.04 -4.79 -10.69
CA GLY A 36 15.06 -5.85 -10.45
C GLY A 36 13.69 -5.52 -11.04
N LYS A 37 12.66 -6.24 -10.60
CA LYS A 37 11.29 -6.15 -11.12
C LYS A 37 10.28 -5.80 -10.03
N LEU A 38 9.34 -4.92 -10.37
CA LEU A 38 8.11 -4.67 -9.59
C LEU A 38 6.95 -5.44 -10.22
N ILE A 39 6.32 -6.28 -9.44
CA ILE A 39 5.11 -7.03 -9.81
C ILE A 39 3.88 -6.28 -9.26
N LEU A 40 2.90 -5.99 -10.10
CA LEU A 40 1.58 -5.52 -9.67
C LEU A 40 0.66 -6.72 -9.56
N ARG A 41 0.08 -6.94 -8.36
CA ARG A 41 -0.87 -8.01 -8.08
C ARG A 41 -2.11 -7.45 -7.38
N ILE A 42 -3.24 -7.50 -8.02
CA ILE A 42 -4.52 -7.04 -7.47
C ILE A 42 -5.08 -8.16 -6.58
N GLU A 43 -5.20 -7.89 -5.27
CA GLU A 43 -5.76 -8.84 -4.30
C GLU A 43 -7.28 -8.66 -4.21
N ASP A 44 -8.00 -9.23 -5.17
CA ASP A 44 -9.44 -9.09 -5.43
C ASP A 44 -10.30 -10.22 -4.83
N THR A 45 -9.76 -11.01 -3.91
CA THR A 45 -10.46 -12.15 -3.28
C THR A 45 -11.66 -11.75 -2.40
N ASP A 46 -11.78 -10.47 -2.05
CA ASP A 46 -12.98 -9.90 -1.41
C ASP A 46 -13.92 -9.36 -2.50
N GLU A 47 -14.64 -10.27 -3.14
CA GLU A 47 -15.50 -9.96 -4.30
C GLU A 47 -16.59 -8.92 -3.98
N GLU A 48 -17.08 -8.85 -2.72
CA GLU A 48 -18.12 -7.90 -2.32
C GLU A 48 -17.61 -6.45 -2.32
N ARG A 49 -16.32 -6.26 -2.02
CA ARG A 49 -15.71 -4.93 -1.92
C ARG A 49 -14.81 -4.59 -3.10
N SER A 50 -14.46 -5.55 -3.92
CA SER A 50 -13.64 -5.35 -5.12
C SER A 50 -14.50 -4.85 -6.27
N THR A 51 -14.18 -3.69 -6.82
CA THR A 51 -14.90 -3.10 -7.94
C THR A 51 -13.96 -2.75 -9.08
N GLN A 52 -14.44 -2.81 -10.34
CA GLN A 52 -13.64 -2.42 -11.49
C GLN A 52 -13.17 -0.96 -11.38
N ALA A 53 -14.02 -0.05 -10.93
CA ALA A 53 -13.66 1.35 -10.72
C ALA A 53 -12.51 1.53 -9.72
N SER A 54 -12.42 0.66 -8.69
CA SER A 54 -11.30 0.69 -7.75
C SER A 54 -10.01 0.16 -8.36
N ILE A 55 -10.10 -0.87 -9.22
CA ILE A 55 -8.96 -1.41 -9.97
C ILE A 55 -8.42 -0.34 -10.93
N ASP A 56 -9.30 0.26 -11.73
CA ASP A 56 -8.95 1.33 -12.67
C ASP A 56 -8.31 2.51 -11.94
N GLY A 57 -8.88 2.93 -10.81
CA GLY A 57 -8.34 4.02 -10.01
C GLY A 57 -6.97 3.74 -9.38
N ILE A 58 -6.64 2.47 -9.09
CA ILE A 58 -5.29 2.06 -8.66
C ILE A 58 -4.31 2.18 -9.84
N ILE A 59 -4.69 1.64 -11.00
CA ILE A 59 -3.86 1.66 -12.22
C ILE A 59 -3.59 3.09 -12.66
N GLU A 60 -4.64 3.91 -12.80
CA GLU A 60 -4.54 5.32 -13.16
C GLU A 60 -3.68 6.12 -12.17
N GLY A 61 -3.87 5.87 -10.86
CA GLY A 61 -3.09 6.54 -9.83
C GLY A 61 -1.59 6.20 -9.92
N MET A 62 -1.23 4.94 -10.15
CA MET A 62 0.16 4.53 -10.35
C MET A 62 0.75 5.13 -11.64
N GLN A 63 -0.01 5.11 -12.74
CA GLN A 63 0.40 5.70 -14.01
C GLN A 63 0.62 7.21 -13.89
N TRP A 64 -0.29 7.92 -13.22
CA TRP A 64 -0.16 9.35 -12.97
C TRP A 64 1.11 9.69 -12.17
N LEU A 65 1.45 8.87 -11.17
CA LEU A 65 2.68 9.02 -10.38
C LEU A 65 3.95 8.62 -11.13
N GLY A 66 3.82 8.00 -12.31
CA GLY A 66 4.93 7.43 -13.05
C GLY A 66 5.57 6.21 -12.38
N ILE A 67 4.83 5.53 -11.50
CA ILE A 67 5.23 4.27 -10.88
C ILE A 67 4.82 3.14 -11.82
N THR A 68 5.77 2.68 -12.63
CA THR A 68 5.56 1.58 -13.59
C THR A 68 5.84 0.24 -12.93
N TRP A 69 5.18 -0.82 -13.41
CA TRP A 69 5.46 -2.19 -13.02
C TRP A 69 5.98 -2.99 -14.22
N ASP A 70 6.71 -4.04 -13.94
CA ASP A 70 7.40 -4.85 -14.96
C ASP A 70 6.61 -6.12 -15.31
N GLU A 71 5.78 -6.64 -14.37
CA GLU A 71 4.92 -7.80 -14.57
C GLU A 71 3.54 -7.58 -13.95
N GLY A 72 2.49 -8.14 -14.56
CA GLY A 72 1.10 -7.94 -14.16
C GLY A 72 0.41 -6.80 -14.93
N PRO A 73 -0.78 -6.32 -14.49
CA PRO A 73 -1.43 -6.73 -13.25
C PRO A 73 -1.89 -8.19 -13.28
N TYR A 74 -1.56 -8.96 -12.24
CA TYR A 74 -2.13 -10.26 -11.97
C TYR A 74 -3.32 -10.10 -11.04
N PHE A 75 -4.37 -10.89 -11.23
CA PHE A 75 -5.53 -10.91 -10.35
C PHE A 75 -5.49 -12.16 -9.47
N GLN A 76 -5.60 -11.96 -8.16
CA GLN A 76 -5.44 -13.06 -7.19
C GLN A 76 -6.50 -14.14 -7.38
N THR A 77 -7.71 -13.79 -7.82
CA THR A 77 -8.80 -14.73 -8.12
C THR A 77 -8.49 -15.68 -9.27
N GLU A 78 -7.63 -15.29 -10.22
CA GLU A 78 -7.22 -16.15 -11.34
C GLU A 78 -6.38 -17.37 -10.89
N PHE A 79 -5.82 -17.31 -9.68
CA PHE A 79 -4.95 -18.36 -9.12
C PHE A 79 -5.61 -19.10 -7.95
N ALA A 80 -6.94 -19.07 -7.86
CA ALA A 80 -7.70 -19.70 -6.78
C ALA A 80 -7.39 -21.21 -6.64
N ASP A 81 -7.21 -21.90 -7.76
CA ASP A 81 -6.88 -23.32 -7.78
C ASP A 81 -5.52 -23.64 -7.14
N ASP A 82 -4.52 -22.78 -7.35
CA ASP A 82 -3.20 -22.91 -6.72
C ASP A 82 -3.29 -22.76 -5.19
N HIS A 83 -4.12 -21.82 -4.73
CA HIS A 83 -4.36 -21.60 -3.30
C HIS A 83 -5.05 -22.79 -2.65
N VAL A 84 -6.05 -23.34 -3.33
CA VAL A 84 -6.78 -24.55 -2.86
C VAL A 84 -5.84 -25.75 -2.85
N ALA A 85 -5.05 -25.96 -3.91
CA ALA A 85 -4.07 -27.03 -3.99
C ALA A 85 -3.02 -26.95 -2.87
N ALA A 86 -2.56 -25.74 -2.54
CA ALA A 86 -1.64 -25.54 -1.41
C ALA A 86 -2.29 -25.92 -0.07
N ALA A 87 -3.55 -25.56 0.16
CA ALA A 87 -4.29 -25.94 1.37
C ALA A 87 -4.41 -27.46 1.48
N HIS A 88 -4.72 -28.16 0.38
CA HIS A 88 -4.78 -29.61 0.36
C HIS A 88 -3.43 -30.27 0.67
N ARG A 89 -2.33 -29.78 0.10
CA ARG A 89 -0.98 -30.26 0.45
C ARG A 89 -0.70 -30.15 1.95
N LEU A 90 -1.09 -29.03 2.57
CA LEU A 90 -0.95 -28.82 4.02
C LEU A 90 -1.82 -29.80 4.84
N LEU A 91 -3.03 -30.13 4.37
CA LEU A 91 -3.89 -31.16 4.99
C LEU A 91 -3.25 -32.54 4.89
N GLU A 92 -2.82 -32.96 3.71
CA GLU A 92 -2.21 -34.26 3.43
C GLU A 92 -0.93 -34.47 4.23
N SER A 93 -0.11 -33.42 4.38
CA SER A 93 1.12 -33.46 5.17
C SER A 93 0.88 -33.38 6.70
N GLY A 94 -0.38 -33.24 7.14
CA GLY A 94 -0.73 -33.09 8.56
C GLY A 94 -0.34 -31.74 9.17
N GLN A 95 0.02 -30.77 8.34
CA GLN A 95 0.35 -29.41 8.77
C GLN A 95 -0.88 -28.48 8.81
N ALA A 96 -2.03 -28.98 8.37
CA ALA A 96 -3.33 -28.37 8.54
C ALA A 96 -4.36 -29.43 8.95
N TYR A 97 -5.52 -29.01 9.39
CA TYR A 97 -6.62 -29.90 9.78
C TYR A 97 -7.98 -29.23 9.58
N LYS A 98 -9.04 -30.05 9.50
CA LYS A 98 -10.42 -29.57 9.42
C LYS A 98 -10.93 -29.21 10.82
N CYS A 99 -11.49 -28.02 10.95
CA CYS A 99 -12.07 -27.51 12.20
C CYS A 99 -13.56 -27.24 11.99
N PHE A 100 -14.37 -27.86 12.82
CA PHE A 100 -15.83 -27.83 12.76
C PHE A 100 -16.46 -26.90 13.81
N CYS A 101 -15.66 -26.10 14.51
CA CYS A 101 -16.19 -25.15 15.48
C CYS A 101 -16.97 -24.02 14.78
N THR A 102 -18.19 -23.74 15.26
CA THR A 102 -18.98 -22.62 14.79
C THR A 102 -18.43 -21.29 15.33
N LYS A 103 -18.79 -20.17 14.71
CA LYS A 103 -18.38 -18.84 15.18
C LYS A 103 -18.91 -18.56 16.58
N GLU A 104 -20.17 -18.94 16.83
CA GLU A 104 -20.88 -18.77 18.10
C GLU A 104 -20.18 -19.54 19.23
N ALA A 105 -19.81 -20.81 18.97
CA ALA A 105 -19.09 -21.62 19.95
C ALA A 105 -17.69 -21.06 20.28
N LEU A 106 -17.00 -20.53 19.27
CA LEU A 106 -15.69 -19.87 19.46
C LEU A 106 -15.83 -18.57 20.24
N GLU A 107 -16.85 -17.76 19.97
CA GLU A 107 -17.10 -16.51 20.72
C GLU A 107 -17.45 -16.78 22.18
N GLN A 108 -18.32 -17.74 22.46
CA GLN A 108 -18.64 -18.15 23.84
C GLN A 108 -17.39 -18.61 24.61
N LYS A 109 -16.50 -19.38 23.97
CA LYS A 109 -15.25 -19.79 24.60
C LYS A 109 -14.32 -18.61 24.89
N ARG A 110 -14.26 -17.65 23.95
CA ARG A 110 -13.48 -16.43 24.11
C ARG A 110 -14.00 -15.56 25.24
N GLU A 111 -15.31 -15.37 25.32
CA GLU A 111 -15.96 -14.62 26.42
C GLU A 111 -15.71 -15.30 27.77
N ALA A 112 -15.84 -16.61 27.86
CA ALA A 112 -15.54 -17.38 29.07
C ALA A 112 -14.07 -17.22 29.49
N ALA A 113 -13.13 -17.35 28.56
CA ALA A 113 -11.71 -17.17 28.84
C ALA A 113 -11.38 -15.73 29.32
N MET A 114 -12.04 -14.72 28.73
CA MET A 114 -11.91 -13.33 29.18
C MET A 114 -12.46 -13.12 30.60
N ALA A 115 -13.63 -13.70 30.91
CA ALA A 115 -14.24 -13.61 32.23
C ALA A 115 -13.35 -14.27 33.31
N GLU A 116 -12.69 -15.37 32.97
CA GLU A 116 -11.74 -16.07 33.85
C GLU A 116 -10.34 -15.42 33.87
N LYS A 117 -10.12 -14.31 33.15
CA LYS A 117 -8.83 -13.62 33.01
C LYS A 117 -7.68 -14.54 32.60
N LYS A 118 -7.98 -15.52 31.74
CA LYS A 118 -6.94 -16.39 31.17
C LYS A 118 -5.99 -15.58 30.30
N SER A 119 -4.70 -15.90 30.37
CA SER A 119 -3.67 -15.27 29.52
C SER A 119 -3.85 -15.59 28.03
N GLU A 120 -4.48 -16.71 27.72
CA GLU A 120 -4.75 -17.18 26.35
C GLU A 120 -6.25 -17.07 26.06
N VAL A 121 -6.60 -16.13 25.18
CA VAL A 121 -7.99 -15.85 24.75
C VAL A 121 -8.21 -16.26 23.29
N GLY A 122 -7.35 -17.14 22.78
CA GLY A 122 -7.34 -17.58 21.38
C GLY A 122 -8.12 -18.88 21.13
N TYR A 123 -7.86 -19.51 19.98
CA TYR A 123 -8.43 -20.80 19.64
C TYR A 123 -7.79 -21.92 20.49
N ASP A 124 -8.61 -22.70 21.17
CA ASP A 124 -8.23 -23.72 22.17
C ASP A 124 -7.77 -25.06 21.58
N GLY A 125 -7.69 -25.21 20.26
CA GLY A 125 -7.28 -26.45 19.62
C GLY A 125 -8.32 -27.58 19.64
N THR A 126 -9.59 -27.31 19.96
CA THR A 126 -10.65 -28.33 20.10
C THR A 126 -10.68 -29.38 18.98
N CYS A 127 -10.49 -28.97 17.72
CA CYS A 127 -10.51 -29.90 16.58
C CYS A 127 -9.14 -30.43 16.18
N ARG A 128 -8.07 -29.96 16.84
CA ARG A 128 -6.67 -30.25 16.47
C ARG A 128 -6.30 -31.72 16.56
N HIS A 129 -6.97 -32.47 17.45
CA HIS A 129 -6.67 -33.85 17.76
C HIS A 129 -7.81 -34.82 17.37
N LEU A 130 -8.75 -34.39 16.49
CA LEU A 130 -9.77 -35.27 15.96
C LEU A 130 -9.13 -36.43 15.16
N THR A 131 -9.62 -37.65 15.38
CA THR A 131 -9.17 -38.78 14.56
C THR A 131 -9.79 -38.73 13.16
N PRO A 132 -9.21 -39.41 12.17
CA PRO A 132 -9.80 -39.48 10.82
C PRO A 132 -11.28 -39.94 10.82
N GLU A 133 -11.64 -40.89 11.68
CA GLU A 133 -13.01 -41.37 11.83
C GLU A 133 -13.93 -40.26 12.35
N GLN A 134 -13.50 -39.52 13.38
CA GLN A 134 -14.29 -38.41 13.92
C GLN A 134 -14.46 -37.28 12.89
N VAL A 135 -13.46 -37.03 12.05
CA VAL A 135 -13.55 -36.07 10.94
C VAL A 135 -14.59 -36.56 9.94
N GLN A 136 -14.51 -37.83 9.52
CA GLN A 136 -15.43 -38.46 8.56
C GLN A 136 -16.87 -38.43 9.07
N ASP A 137 -17.10 -38.77 10.35
CA ASP A 137 -18.43 -38.73 10.97
C ASP A 137 -19.04 -37.32 10.93
N LYS A 138 -18.24 -36.27 11.20
CA LYS A 138 -18.71 -34.89 11.14
C LYS A 138 -19.02 -34.46 9.70
N GLU A 139 -18.22 -34.87 8.74
CA GLU A 139 -18.46 -34.64 7.32
C GLU A 139 -19.71 -35.36 6.83
N ALA A 140 -19.93 -36.61 7.23
CA ALA A 140 -21.13 -37.37 6.91
C ALA A 140 -22.41 -36.73 7.50
N GLN A 141 -22.30 -36.03 8.61
CA GLN A 141 -23.37 -35.22 9.20
C GLN A 141 -23.59 -33.87 8.48
N GLY A 142 -22.78 -33.54 7.46
CA GLY A 142 -22.87 -32.29 6.73
C GLY A 142 -22.41 -31.05 7.52
N ILE A 143 -21.63 -31.22 8.60
CA ILE A 143 -21.15 -30.12 9.41
C ILE A 143 -20.06 -29.35 8.63
N PRO A 144 -20.24 -28.04 8.39
CA PRO A 144 -19.25 -27.25 7.64
C PRO A 144 -17.90 -27.18 8.38
N ALA A 145 -16.82 -27.35 7.65
CA ALA A 145 -15.46 -27.24 8.20
C ALA A 145 -14.69 -26.08 7.58
N VAL A 146 -13.86 -25.43 8.39
CA VAL A 146 -12.76 -24.57 7.92
C VAL A 146 -11.46 -25.38 7.93
N ILE A 147 -10.48 -24.99 7.12
CA ILE A 147 -9.13 -25.54 7.23
C ILE A 147 -8.30 -24.60 8.10
N ARG A 148 -7.69 -25.16 9.15
CA ARG A 148 -6.75 -24.43 10.01
C ARG A 148 -5.33 -24.93 9.79
N PHE A 149 -4.40 -23.98 9.71
CA PHE A 149 -2.97 -24.28 9.80
C PHE A 149 -2.64 -24.73 11.22
N LYS A 150 -1.86 -25.80 11.31
CA LYS A 150 -1.47 -26.45 12.56
C LYS A 150 -0.11 -25.92 13.02
N VAL A 151 -0.11 -24.90 13.87
CA VAL A 151 1.11 -24.31 14.37
C VAL A 151 1.95 -25.35 15.13
N PRO A 152 3.27 -25.50 14.85
CA PRO A 152 4.10 -26.48 15.56
C PRO A 152 4.10 -26.24 17.07
N GLN A 153 3.70 -27.24 17.85
CA GLN A 153 3.77 -27.21 19.31
C GLN A 153 5.18 -27.63 19.76
N ARG A 154 6.09 -26.67 19.75
CA ARG A 154 7.48 -26.85 20.20
C ARG A 154 7.92 -25.72 21.12
N GLN A 155 8.85 -26.01 22.02
CA GLN A 155 9.50 -24.96 22.80
C GLN A 155 10.40 -24.10 21.93
N GLY A 156 10.58 -22.86 22.33
CA GLY A 156 11.45 -21.91 21.63
C GLY A 156 10.68 -20.81 20.91
N THR A 157 11.39 -20.06 20.12
CA THR A 157 10.88 -18.88 19.40
C THR A 157 10.94 -19.11 17.90
N LEU A 158 9.89 -18.67 17.22
CA LEU A 158 9.90 -18.36 15.79
C LEU A 158 10.58 -17.01 15.61
N PHE A 159 11.46 -16.88 14.63
CA PHE A 159 12.08 -15.61 14.32
C PHE A 159 12.19 -15.40 12.80
N TYR A 160 12.29 -14.16 12.42
CA TYR A 160 12.70 -13.72 11.09
C TYR A 160 13.50 -12.42 11.22
N ASP A 161 14.40 -12.20 10.27
CA ASP A 161 15.17 -10.97 10.21
C ASP A 161 14.44 -9.97 9.33
N ASP A 162 14.31 -8.73 9.81
CA ASP A 162 13.69 -7.62 9.12
C ASP A 162 14.73 -6.53 8.86
N GLU A 163 14.87 -6.09 7.61
CA GLU A 163 15.91 -5.14 7.20
C GLU A 163 15.77 -3.77 7.88
N VAL A 164 14.56 -3.41 8.34
CA VAL A 164 14.28 -2.13 9.00
C VAL A 164 14.28 -2.27 10.51
N LEU A 165 13.56 -3.27 11.02
CA LEU A 165 13.29 -3.42 12.45
C LEU A 165 14.30 -4.32 13.16
N GLY A 166 15.13 -5.05 12.41
CA GLY A 166 16.03 -6.06 12.94
C GLY A 166 15.32 -7.38 13.21
N ARG A 167 15.91 -8.21 14.07
CA ARG A 167 15.35 -9.53 14.37
C ARG A 167 14.05 -9.44 15.15
N ILE A 168 13.02 -10.08 14.63
CA ILE A 168 11.69 -10.19 15.24
C ILE A 168 11.51 -11.61 15.76
N GLU A 169 11.15 -11.73 17.03
CA GLU A 169 10.96 -13.01 17.70
C GLU A 169 9.56 -13.13 18.29
N ARG A 170 9.01 -14.34 18.23
CA ARG A 170 7.74 -14.72 18.87
C ARG A 170 7.84 -16.13 19.42
N ALA A 171 7.40 -16.37 20.66
CA ALA A 171 7.29 -17.72 21.17
C ALA A 171 6.26 -18.50 20.35
N TYR A 172 6.50 -19.79 20.09
CA TYR A 172 5.52 -20.63 19.39
C TYR A 172 4.20 -20.70 20.16
N SER A 173 4.23 -20.66 21.51
CA SER A 173 3.05 -20.59 22.37
C SER A 173 2.16 -19.38 22.13
N ASP A 174 2.73 -18.27 21.62
CA ASP A 174 1.99 -17.03 21.38
C ASP A 174 1.29 -17.01 20.00
N VAL A 175 1.45 -18.09 19.22
CA VAL A 175 0.85 -18.20 17.88
C VAL A 175 -0.17 -19.34 17.89
N GLU A 176 -1.43 -18.99 17.81
CA GLU A 176 -2.53 -19.96 17.74
C GLU A 176 -2.70 -20.56 16.34
N ASP A 177 -3.33 -21.72 16.24
CA ASP A 177 -3.77 -22.29 14.97
C ASP A 177 -4.75 -21.35 14.27
N PHE A 178 -4.47 -20.99 13.02
CA PHE A 178 -5.24 -19.99 12.30
C PHE A 178 -5.90 -20.54 11.04
N VAL A 179 -7.07 -19.98 10.70
CA VAL A 179 -7.82 -20.39 9.52
C VAL A 179 -7.10 -19.97 8.25
N ILE A 180 -6.96 -20.90 7.31
CA ILE A 180 -6.38 -20.67 5.98
C ILE A 180 -7.39 -20.85 4.85
N VAL A 181 -8.49 -21.60 5.08
CA VAL A 181 -9.63 -21.74 4.14
C VAL A 181 -10.93 -21.66 4.91
N ARG A 182 -11.87 -20.88 4.40
CA ARG A 182 -13.22 -20.73 4.95
C ARG A 182 -14.07 -21.98 4.73
N SER A 183 -15.19 -22.08 5.44
CA SER A 183 -16.15 -23.20 5.28
C SER A 183 -16.82 -23.28 3.91
N ASN A 184 -16.80 -22.21 3.14
CA ASN A 184 -17.26 -22.18 1.74
C ASN A 184 -16.17 -22.55 0.73
N GLY A 185 -15.03 -23.06 1.20
CA GLY A 185 -13.90 -23.46 0.35
C GLY A 185 -12.99 -22.31 -0.12
N LYS A 186 -13.31 -21.03 0.16
CA LYS A 186 -12.48 -19.89 -0.27
C LYS A 186 -11.24 -19.75 0.63
N PRO A 187 -10.00 -19.78 0.06
CA PRO A 187 -8.77 -19.51 0.80
C PRO A 187 -8.73 -18.08 1.37
N LEU A 188 -7.96 -17.90 2.44
CA LEU A 188 -7.81 -16.63 3.12
C LEU A 188 -6.49 -15.96 2.77
N TYR A 189 -6.46 -14.64 2.93
CA TYR A 189 -5.33 -13.75 2.65
C TYR A 189 -3.95 -14.32 3.04
N LEU A 190 -3.80 -14.88 4.25
CA LEU A 190 -2.51 -15.39 4.72
C LEU A 190 -1.94 -16.48 3.81
N LEU A 191 -2.78 -17.41 3.36
CA LEU A 191 -2.37 -18.49 2.47
C LEU A 191 -2.18 -17.97 1.03
N CYS A 192 -3.17 -17.25 0.50
CA CYS A 192 -3.12 -16.73 -0.87
C CYS A 192 -1.87 -15.90 -1.10
N ASN A 193 -1.60 -14.95 -0.18
CA ASN A 193 -0.45 -14.06 -0.30
C ASN A 193 0.89 -14.82 -0.33
N VAL A 194 1.06 -15.87 0.51
CA VAL A 194 2.28 -16.69 0.52
C VAL A 194 2.40 -17.53 -0.76
N VAL A 195 1.31 -18.16 -1.20
CA VAL A 195 1.31 -18.98 -2.43
C VAL A 195 1.65 -18.13 -3.64
N ASP A 196 1.06 -16.93 -3.74
CA ASP A 196 1.35 -16.00 -4.81
C ASP A 196 2.79 -15.49 -4.76
N ASP A 197 3.30 -15.12 -3.57
CA ASP A 197 4.68 -14.66 -3.41
C ASP A 197 5.70 -15.76 -3.81
N ILE A 198 5.37 -17.04 -3.57
CA ILE A 198 6.17 -18.20 -4.02
C ILE A 198 6.11 -18.34 -5.53
N ARG A 199 4.91 -18.32 -6.13
CA ARG A 199 4.69 -18.40 -7.59
C ARG A 199 5.41 -17.27 -8.32
N ASP A 200 5.29 -16.04 -7.83
CA ASP A 200 5.86 -14.83 -8.42
C ASP A 200 7.37 -14.71 -8.10
N ARG A 201 7.93 -15.65 -7.33
CA ARG A 201 9.35 -15.69 -6.90
C ARG A 201 9.78 -14.40 -6.24
N ILE A 202 8.96 -13.89 -5.33
CA ILE A 202 9.24 -12.66 -4.59
C ILE A 202 10.45 -12.86 -3.69
N THR A 203 11.44 -11.98 -3.84
CA THR A 203 12.69 -12.01 -3.06
C THR A 203 12.66 -11.07 -1.85
N HIS A 204 11.91 -9.95 -1.95
CA HIS A 204 11.79 -8.97 -0.89
C HIS A 204 10.34 -8.54 -0.70
N ILE A 205 9.90 -8.50 0.55
CA ILE A 205 8.57 -8.05 0.96
C ILE A 205 8.70 -6.72 1.70
N ILE A 206 8.49 -5.62 0.98
CA ILE A 206 8.49 -4.26 1.53
C ILE A 206 7.04 -3.84 1.73
N ARG A 207 6.61 -3.61 2.99
CA ARG A 207 5.21 -3.29 3.33
C ARG A 207 5.07 -2.58 4.68
N GLY A 208 3.90 -2.10 5.02
CA GLY A 208 3.65 -1.45 6.31
C GLY A 208 3.81 -2.39 7.52
N GLN A 209 4.31 -1.87 8.63
CA GLN A 209 4.51 -2.63 9.89
C GLN A 209 3.20 -3.14 10.53
N ASP A 210 2.04 -2.68 10.09
CA ASP A 210 0.73 -3.23 10.48
C ASP A 210 0.55 -4.69 10.03
N HIS A 211 1.39 -5.18 9.12
CA HIS A 211 1.43 -6.58 8.69
C HIS A 211 2.38 -7.48 9.52
N MET A 212 3.07 -6.99 10.54
CA MET A 212 4.03 -7.78 11.33
C MET A 212 3.42 -9.06 11.92
N THR A 213 2.19 -8.97 12.47
CA THR A 213 1.48 -10.15 12.98
C THR A 213 1.18 -11.16 11.87
N ASN A 214 0.90 -10.69 10.65
CA ASN A 214 0.71 -11.56 9.49
C ASN A 214 2.02 -12.21 9.09
N THR A 215 3.14 -11.49 9.14
CA THR A 215 4.47 -12.02 8.78
C THR A 215 4.84 -13.22 9.63
N THR A 216 4.61 -13.17 10.94
CA THR A 216 4.85 -14.32 11.84
C THR A 216 4.11 -15.58 11.37
N ARG A 217 2.83 -15.44 10.96
CA ARG A 217 2.03 -16.57 10.45
C ARG A 217 2.46 -16.99 9.04
N GLN A 218 2.85 -16.04 8.21
CA GLN A 218 3.32 -16.31 6.85
C GLN A 218 4.67 -17.05 6.84
N VAL A 219 5.59 -16.73 7.76
CA VAL A 219 6.84 -17.49 7.93
C VAL A 219 6.56 -18.98 8.16
N LEU A 220 5.58 -19.31 9.01
CA LEU A 220 5.16 -20.71 9.23
C LEU A 220 4.61 -21.35 7.96
N LEU A 221 3.87 -20.61 7.15
CA LEU A 221 3.35 -21.11 5.88
C LEU A 221 4.45 -21.34 4.85
N TYR A 222 5.44 -20.43 4.75
CA TYR A 222 6.62 -20.64 3.90
C TYR A 222 7.39 -21.89 4.29
N GLU A 223 7.66 -22.08 5.59
CA GLU A 223 8.32 -23.28 6.12
C GLU A 223 7.54 -24.55 5.78
N ALA A 224 6.23 -24.52 6.00
CA ALA A 224 5.34 -25.66 5.75
C ALA A 224 5.22 -26.04 4.27
N LEU A 225 5.28 -25.06 3.39
CA LEU A 225 5.27 -25.26 1.93
C LEU A 225 6.67 -25.57 1.37
N GLY A 226 7.71 -25.61 2.22
CA GLY A 226 9.10 -25.91 1.83
C GLY A 226 9.72 -24.82 0.96
N ALA A 227 9.24 -23.58 1.07
CA ALA A 227 9.72 -22.46 0.28
C ALA A 227 10.75 -21.62 1.02
N LYS A 228 11.63 -20.99 0.25
CA LYS A 228 12.63 -20.04 0.79
C LYS A 228 11.90 -18.79 1.30
N LEU A 229 12.31 -18.31 2.48
CA LEU A 229 11.78 -17.04 3.00
C LEU A 229 12.31 -15.88 2.16
N PRO A 230 11.45 -14.91 1.80
CA PRO A 230 11.88 -13.63 1.26
C PRO A 230 12.53 -12.79 2.36
N VAL A 231 13.28 -11.78 1.97
CA VAL A 231 13.75 -10.72 2.88
C VAL A 231 12.57 -9.82 3.25
N PHE A 232 12.35 -9.59 4.53
CA PHE A 232 11.27 -8.72 5.02
C PHE A 232 11.79 -7.31 5.32
N ALA A 233 11.00 -6.30 5.00
CA ALA A 233 11.25 -4.90 5.33
C ALA A 233 9.92 -4.22 5.70
N HIS A 234 9.67 -4.06 7.00
CA HIS A 234 8.45 -3.42 7.50
C HIS A 234 8.67 -1.93 7.73
N MET A 235 8.08 -1.12 6.85
CA MET A 235 8.16 0.33 6.94
C MET A 235 7.19 0.91 7.98
N PRO A 236 7.55 2.07 8.60
CA PRO A 236 6.74 2.70 9.63
C PRO A 236 5.37 3.12 9.09
N LEU A 237 4.39 3.26 9.97
CA LEU A 237 3.08 3.81 9.62
C LEU A 237 3.18 5.32 9.45
N THR A 238 2.25 5.87 8.68
CA THR A 238 1.97 7.30 8.66
C THR A 238 0.76 7.57 9.55
N LEU A 239 0.94 8.45 10.52
CA LEU A 239 -0.06 8.81 11.52
C LEU A 239 -0.53 10.25 11.31
N ASP A 240 -1.70 10.59 11.84
CA ASP A 240 -2.17 11.97 11.97
C ASP A 240 -1.53 12.65 13.19
N LEU A 241 -1.82 13.93 13.37
CA LEU A 241 -1.36 14.71 14.54
C LEU A 241 -1.86 14.17 15.88
N LYS A 242 -2.92 13.35 15.88
CA LYS A 242 -3.46 12.65 17.06
C LYS A 242 -2.87 11.25 17.23
N LYS A 243 -1.80 10.91 16.51
CA LYS A 243 -1.12 9.60 16.48
C LYS A 243 -2.03 8.43 16.04
N ARG A 244 -3.07 8.69 15.25
CA ARG A 244 -3.91 7.64 14.65
C ARG A 244 -3.45 7.38 13.23
N LYS A 245 -3.52 6.12 12.80
CA LYS A 245 -3.22 5.75 11.41
C LYS A 245 -4.12 6.55 10.46
N ILE A 246 -3.51 7.17 9.43
CA ILE A 246 -4.27 7.88 8.41
C ILE A 246 -5.19 6.91 7.65
N SER A 247 -6.41 7.34 7.40
CA SER A 247 -7.41 6.54 6.70
C SER A 247 -8.46 7.44 6.04
N LYS A 248 -9.08 6.98 4.97
CA LYS A 248 -10.15 7.70 4.27
C LYS A 248 -11.32 8.05 5.21
N ARG A 249 -11.69 7.10 6.07
CA ARG A 249 -12.81 7.29 7.03
C ARG A 249 -12.59 8.46 8.00
N SER A 250 -11.35 8.69 8.40
CA SER A 250 -10.99 9.71 9.41
C SER A 250 -10.49 11.02 8.80
N HIS A 251 -10.01 11.03 7.56
CA HIS A 251 -9.31 12.15 6.96
C HIS A 251 -9.91 12.59 5.62
N GLY A 252 -10.93 11.86 5.11
CA GLY A 252 -11.59 12.20 3.86
C GLY A 252 -10.72 11.94 2.62
N GLU A 253 -10.86 12.80 1.62
CA GLU A 253 -10.24 12.63 0.31
C GLU A 253 -8.76 12.99 0.28
N VAL A 254 -8.27 13.80 1.22
CA VAL A 254 -6.86 14.21 1.30
C VAL A 254 -5.87 13.05 1.40
N VAL A 255 -6.33 11.85 1.70
CA VAL A 255 -5.50 10.64 1.70
C VAL A 255 -5.59 9.84 0.40
N ALA A 256 -6.40 10.28 -0.59
CA ALA A 256 -6.53 9.67 -1.91
C ALA A 256 -5.59 10.35 -2.92
N VAL A 257 -5.00 9.57 -3.82
CA VAL A 257 -4.11 10.10 -4.88
C VAL A 257 -4.85 11.05 -5.81
N GLN A 258 -6.10 10.72 -6.14
CA GLN A 258 -6.95 11.53 -7.00
C GLN A 258 -7.11 12.96 -6.48
N PHE A 259 -7.19 13.14 -5.14
CA PHE A 259 -7.24 14.46 -4.54
C PHE A 259 -6.06 15.34 -4.99
N TYR A 260 -4.85 14.83 -4.97
CA TYR A 260 -3.65 15.59 -5.36
C TYR A 260 -3.61 15.87 -6.85
N ARG A 261 -3.99 14.90 -7.67
CA ARG A 261 -4.12 15.10 -9.12
C ARG A 261 -5.13 16.20 -9.42
N ASP A 262 -6.31 16.11 -8.81
CA ASP A 262 -7.42 17.03 -9.06
C ASP A 262 -7.19 18.43 -8.46
N HIS A 263 -6.22 18.58 -7.54
CA HIS A 263 -5.75 19.87 -7.02
C HIS A 263 -4.48 20.37 -7.72
N GLY A 264 -4.06 19.74 -8.82
CA GLY A 264 -2.95 20.22 -9.66
C GLY A 264 -1.56 20.06 -9.05
N PHE A 265 -1.37 19.03 -8.20
CA PHE A 265 -0.01 18.69 -7.72
C PHE A 265 0.80 18.02 -8.81
N ILE A 266 2.11 18.30 -8.80
CA ILE A 266 3.06 17.59 -9.65
C ILE A 266 3.25 16.17 -9.11
N PRO A 267 3.08 15.12 -9.95
CA PRO A 267 3.14 13.73 -9.50
C PRO A 267 4.42 13.40 -8.73
N TRP A 268 5.56 13.86 -9.24
CA TRP A 268 6.85 13.57 -8.63
C TRP A 268 7.09 14.35 -7.33
N ALA A 269 6.49 15.52 -7.16
CA ALA A 269 6.50 16.25 -5.89
C ALA A 269 5.81 15.44 -4.78
N LEU A 270 4.67 14.79 -5.10
CA LEU A 270 3.99 13.90 -4.19
C LEU A 270 4.85 12.65 -3.87
N CYS A 271 5.49 12.04 -4.86
CA CYS A 271 6.40 10.90 -4.65
C CYS A 271 7.56 11.29 -3.73
N ASN A 272 8.22 12.42 -3.97
CA ASN A 272 9.32 12.92 -3.14
C ASN A 272 8.87 13.11 -1.69
N PHE A 273 7.74 13.80 -1.48
CA PHE A 273 7.18 14.01 -0.14
C PHE A 273 6.87 12.69 0.56
N LEU A 274 6.19 11.75 -0.11
CA LEU A 274 5.82 10.45 0.46
C LEU A 274 7.04 9.60 0.79
N CYS A 275 8.13 9.73 0.05
CA CYS A 275 9.38 9.06 0.38
C CYS A 275 9.94 9.54 1.72
N LEU A 276 9.94 10.85 1.96
CA LEU A 276 10.39 11.45 3.22
C LEU A 276 9.50 11.10 4.43
N LEU A 277 8.28 10.61 4.19
CA LEU A 277 7.42 10.08 5.26
C LEU A 277 7.80 8.66 5.69
N GLY A 278 9.04 8.44 6.10
CA GLY A 278 9.50 7.15 6.63
C GLY A 278 10.82 6.66 6.06
N TRP A 279 11.48 7.50 5.28
CA TRP A 279 12.84 7.31 4.81
C TRP A 279 13.64 8.61 4.97
N ASN A 280 14.93 8.49 5.22
CA ASN A 280 15.83 9.64 5.38
C ASN A 280 17.10 9.42 4.54
N PRO A 281 17.50 10.38 3.68
CA PRO A 281 18.70 10.24 2.84
C PRO A 281 20.01 10.20 3.63
N GLY A 282 19.99 10.58 4.92
CA GLY A 282 21.18 10.73 5.75
C GLY A 282 21.93 12.04 5.48
N THR A 283 21.29 12.97 4.78
CA THR A 283 21.72 14.33 4.48
C THR A 283 20.57 15.30 4.73
N ASP A 284 20.80 16.60 4.59
CA ASP A 284 19.74 17.62 4.69
C ASP A 284 18.98 17.83 3.38
N GLN A 285 19.25 17.01 2.35
CA GLN A 285 18.56 17.08 1.07
C GLN A 285 17.11 16.60 1.23
N GLU A 286 16.15 17.41 0.80
CA GLU A 286 14.72 17.10 0.83
C GLU A 286 14.08 17.09 -0.57
N ILE A 287 14.75 17.63 -1.57
CA ILE A 287 14.30 17.68 -2.96
C ILE A 287 15.19 16.77 -3.80
N PHE A 288 14.57 15.87 -4.54
CA PHE A 288 15.26 14.86 -5.34
C PHE A 288 14.65 14.76 -6.73
N SER A 289 15.48 14.78 -7.76
CA SER A 289 15.06 14.25 -9.05
C SER A 289 14.71 12.75 -8.91
N ARG A 290 14.06 12.20 -9.92
CA ARG A 290 13.72 10.77 -9.94
C ARG A 290 14.96 9.90 -9.83
N GLU A 291 15.98 10.24 -10.58
CA GLU A 291 17.26 9.54 -10.66
C GLU A 291 18.02 9.61 -9.34
N GLU A 292 18.08 10.79 -8.74
CA GLU A 292 18.71 10.98 -7.43
C GLU A 292 18.02 10.16 -6.35
N LEU A 293 16.68 10.13 -6.35
CA LEU A 293 15.92 9.36 -5.36
C LEU A 293 16.13 7.85 -5.52
N ILE A 294 16.16 7.34 -6.77
CA ILE A 294 16.49 5.93 -7.07
C ILE A 294 17.89 5.59 -6.54
N GLN A 295 18.88 6.47 -6.78
CA GLN A 295 20.25 6.22 -6.34
C GLN A 295 20.43 6.31 -4.82
N ALA A 296 19.73 7.24 -4.17
CA ALA A 296 19.85 7.49 -2.73
C ALA A 296 19.06 6.49 -1.88
N PHE A 297 18.00 5.89 -2.43
CA PHE A 297 17.08 5.02 -1.68
C PHE A 297 17.81 3.80 -1.10
N SER A 298 17.48 3.43 0.13
CA SER A 298 18.03 2.25 0.80
C SER A 298 17.09 1.79 1.91
N LEU A 299 16.87 0.48 2.03
CA LEU A 299 16.08 -0.10 3.12
C LEU A 299 16.70 0.20 4.49
N SER A 300 18.03 0.20 4.59
CA SER A 300 18.76 0.49 5.85
C SER A 300 18.55 1.93 6.35
N ARG A 301 18.08 2.84 5.50
CA ARG A 301 17.76 4.23 5.86
C ARG A 301 16.27 4.46 6.10
N MET A 302 15.46 3.41 6.09
CA MET A 302 14.07 3.53 6.52
C MET A 302 14.00 3.84 8.01
N SER A 303 13.08 4.73 8.37
CA SER A 303 12.82 5.06 9.77
C SER A 303 12.18 3.89 10.50
N ARG A 304 12.58 3.68 11.75
CA ARG A 304 11.90 2.76 12.67
C ARG A 304 10.74 3.39 13.42
N VAL A 305 10.61 4.70 13.31
CA VAL A 305 9.59 5.51 14.00
C VAL A 305 8.53 5.94 12.99
N ASN A 306 7.27 5.90 13.42
CA ASN A 306 6.14 6.33 12.61
C ASN A 306 6.28 7.78 12.18
N SER A 307 5.96 8.07 10.92
CA SER A 307 5.92 9.42 10.37
C SER A 307 4.59 10.11 10.69
N VAL A 308 4.59 11.43 10.65
CA VAL A 308 3.39 12.25 10.87
C VAL A 308 3.03 12.96 9.57
N PHE A 309 1.80 12.79 9.13
CA PHE A 309 1.17 13.58 8.10
C PHE A 309 0.52 14.80 8.79
N ASN A 310 1.13 15.96 8.58
CA ASN A 310 0.75 17.19 9.27
C ASN A 310 -0.41 17.88 8.55
N PHE A 311 -1.59 17.24 8.57
CA PHE A 311 -2.82 17.77 8.02
C PHE A 311 -3.83 18.07 9.12
N LYS A 312 -4.47 19.24 9.04
CA LYS A 312 -5.53 19.68 9.95
C LYS A 312 -6.80 19.93 9.11
N PRO A 313 -7.84 19.10 9.28
CA PRO A 313 -9.11 19.36 8.60
C PRO A 313 -9.66 20.75 8.94
N GLY A 314 -10.04 21.52 7.91
CA GLY A 314 -10.59 22.87 8.09
C GLY A 314 -9.53 23.96 8.36
N ASP A 315 -8.24 23.68 8.13
CA ASP A 315 -7.20 24.70 8.14
C ASP A 315 -7.37 25.60 6.90
N GLU A 316 -7.65 26.90 7.14
CA GLU A 316 -7.88 27.86 6.05
C GLU A 316 -6.61 28.16 5.25
N LYS A 317 -5.44 27.97 5.87
CA LYS A 317 -4.15 28.25 5.24
C LYS A 317 -3.62 27.08 4.42
N PHE A 318 -3.81 25.86 4.93
CA PHE A 318 -3.22 24.66 4.30
C PHE A 318 -4.27 23.56 4.17
N PHE A 319 -4.64 23.26 2.94
CA PHE A 319 -5.61 22.20 2.60
C PHE A 319 -4.98 20.78 2.61
N THR A 320 -3.65 20.68 2.76
CA THR A 320 -2.90 19.42 2.96
C THR A 320 -1.65 19.69 3.82
N ASP A 321 -0.70 18.76 3.86
CA ASP A 321 0.57 18.93 4.60
C ASP A 321 1.37 20.11 4.05
N PRO A 322 1.74 21.10 4.88
CA PRO A 322 2.50 22.28 4.44
C PRO A 322 3.83 21.93 3.77
N LYS A 323 4.49 20.85 4.19
CA LYS A 323 5.74 20.39 3.58
C LYS A 323 5.53 19.92 2.16
N LEU A 324 4.40 19.23 1.87
CA LEU A 324 4.07 18.82 0.51
C LEU A 324 3.85 20.04 -0.39
N ILE A 325 3.15 21.07 0.12
CA ILE A 325 2.95 22.33 -0.63
C ILE A 325 4.29 22.95 -0.98
N ALA A 326 5.19 23.09 0.00
CA ALA A 326 6.53 23.67 -0.21
C ALA A 326 7.38 22.86 -1.22
N ILE A 327 7.29 21.52 -1.17
CA ILE A 327 7.95 20.66 -2.16
C ILE A 327 7.35 20.89 -3.54
N ASN A 328 6.02 20.95 -3.66
CA ASN A 328 5.36 21.19 -4.94
C ASN A 328 5.72 22.55 -5.56
N GLU A 329 5.76 23.61 -4.74
CA GLU A 329 6.24 24.92 -5.16
C GLU A 329 7.68 24.88 -5.71
N HIS A 330 8.55 24.13 -5.04
CA HIS A 330 9.93 23.98 -5.52
C HIS A 330 9.98 23.36 -6.92
N TYR A 331 9.19 22.29 -7.16
CA TYR A 331 9.11 21.67 -8.48
C TYR A 331 8.55 22.63 -9.53
N LEU A 332 7.50 23.40 -9.22
CA LEU A 332 6.94 24.41 -10.12
C LEU A 332 8.00 25.44 -10.52
N ARG A 333 8.81 25.91 -9.55
CA ARG A 333 9.84 26.94 -9.77
C ARG A 333 11.05 26.43 -10.55
N SER A 334 11.42 25.16 -10.35
CA SER A 334 12.62 24.57 -10.97
C SER A 334 12.37 23.85 -12.29
N MET A 335 11.11 23.54 -12.62
CA MET A 335 10.73 22.83 -13.84
C MET A 335 11.10 23.64 -15.10
N ASP A 336 11.51 22.95 -16.15
CA ASP A 336 11.66 23.55 -17.48
C ASP A 336 10.35 24.21 -17.94
N LEU A 337 10.44 25.38 -18.58
CA LEU A 337 9.24 26.13 -18.96
C LEU A 337 8.42 25.44 -20.04
N ALA A 338 9.05 24.69 -20.94
CA ALA A 338 8.30 23.95 -21.95
C ALA A 338 7.54 22.77 -21.32
N GLU A 339 8.16 22.08 -20.36
CA GLU A 339 7.50 21.03 -19.58
C GLU A 339 6.34 21.59 -18.74
N LEU A 340 6.57 22.69 -18.03
CA LEU A 340 5.54 23.39 -17.27
C LEU A 340 4.38 23.82 -18.18
N GLY A 341 4.71 24.33 -19.37
CA GLY A 341 3.72 24.76 -20.37
C GLY A 341 2.77 23.64 -20.80
N VAL A 342 3.29 22.42 -20.96
CA VAL A 342 2.45 21.25 -21.29
C VAL A 342 1.49 20.92 -20.13
N LEU A 343 1.94 21.01 -18.88
CA LEU A 343 1.10 20.72 -17.72
C LEU A 343 0.04 21.80 -17.49
N VAL A 344 0.43 23.08 -17.57
CA VAL A 344 -0.46 24.23 -17.38
C VAL A 344 -1.50 24.33 -18.49
N ARG A 345 -1.14 23.95 -19.72
CA ARG A 345 -2.09 23.88 -20.84
C ARG A 345 -3.34 23.10 -20.47
N LYS A 346 -3.20 21.95 -19.85
CA LYS A 346 -4.34 21.12 -19.44
C LYS A 346 -5.27 21.86 -18.48
N GLU A 347 -4.71 22.55 -17.50
CA GLU A 347 -5.51 23.33 -16.53
C GLU A 347 -6.23 24.52 -17.22
N LEU A 348 -5.56 25.15 -18.19
CA LEU A 348 -6.17 26.24 -18.96
C LEU A 348 -7.27 25.72 -19.90
N GLU A 349 -7.13 24.53 -20.49
CA GLU A 349 -8.16 23.88 -21.31
C GLU A 349 -9.39 23.52 -20.47
N GLU A 350 -9.20 23.00 -19.25
CA GLU A 350 -10.29 22.67 -18.32
C GLU A 350 -11.13 23.90 -17.90
N GLU A 351 -10.52 25.06 -17.86
CA GLU A 351 -11.13 26.32 -17.43
C GLU A 351 -11.51 27.26 -18.60
N ASP A 352 -11.50 26.76 -19.84
CA ASP A 352 -11.81 27.51 -21.07
C ASP A 352 -10.90 28.76 -21.25
N LEU A 353 -9.63 28.69 -20.84
CA LEU A 353 -8.64 29.76 -20.93
C LEU A 353 -7.56 29.50 -21.98
N TRP A 354 -7.56 28.33 -22.61
CA TRP A 354 -6.53 28.00 -23.59
C TRP A 354 -6.80 28.68 -24.94
N ASP A 355 -5.81 29.47 -25.41
CA ASP A 355 -5.76 29.99 -26.79
C ASP A 355 -4.80 29.12 -27.62
N ALA A 356 -5.27 28.62 -28.76
CA ALA A 356 -4.45 27.80 -29.67
C ALA A 356 -3.17 28.52 -30.13
N ALA A 357 -3.15 29.85 -30.13
CA ALA A 357 -1.97 30.65 -30.40
C ALA A 357 -0.84 30.46 -29.39
N TYR A 358 -1.13 29.99 -28.17
CA TYR A 358 -0.12 29.66 -27.16
C TYR A 358 0.74 28.42 -27.52
N ALA A 359 0.30 27.60 -28.46
CA ALA A 359 1.09 26.54 -29.06
C ALA A 359 1.60 26.88 -30.47
N ALA A 360 1.56 28.16 -30.87
CA ALA A 360 1.94 28.64 -32.18
C ALA A 360 2.74 29.97 -32.06
N ASP A 361 2.23 31.05 -32.61
CA ASP A 361 2.92 32.35 -32.69
C ASP A 361 3.06 33.04 -31.32
N LYS A 362 2.21 32.74 -30.34
CA LYS A 362 2.29 33.23 -28.98
C LYS A 362 3.04 32.31 -28.00
N GLU A 363 3.62 31.20 -28.44
CA GLU A 363 4.34 30.28 -27.54
C GLU A 363 5.44 30.99 -26.72
N PRO A 364 6.30 31.86 -27.30
CA PRO A 364 7.31 32.58 -26.53
C PRO A 364 6.71 33.46 -25.43
N TRP A 365 5.59 34.13 -25.72
CA TRP A 365 4.87 34.91 -24.73
C TRP A 365 4.29 34.05 -23.63
N TYR A 366 3.67 32.93 -24.00
CA TYR A 366 3.07 31.97 -23.05
C TYR A 366 4.12 31.46 -22.07
N LEU A 367 5.22 30.90 -22.56
CA LEU A 367 6.31 30.37 -21.72
C LEU A 367 6.95 31.46 -20.86
N HIS A 368 7.17 32.68 -21.40
CA HIS A 368 7.67 33.80 -20.63
C HIS A 368 6.71 34.20 -19.51
N THR A 369 5.42 34.26 -19.78
CA THR A 369 4.40 34.57 -18.77
C THR A 369 4.41 33.51 -17.65
N LEU A 370 4.45 32.21 -17.96
CA LEU A 370 4.60 31.15 -16.95
C LEU A 370 5.83 31.37 -16.08
N GLY A 371 6.96 31.72 -16.70
CA GLY A 371 8.21 32.01 -15.98
C GLY A 371 8.09 33.16 -14.98
N LEU A 372 7.31 34.20 -15.30
CA LEU A 372 7.13 35.37 -14.44
C LEU A 372 6.15 35.08 -13.24
N ILE A 373 5.16 34.21 -13.41
CA ILE A 373 4.11 34.05 -12.42
C ILE A 373 4.26 32.79 -11.55
N ARG A 374 5.02 31.78 -12.00
CA ARG A 374 5.13 30.47 -11.30
C ARG A 374 5.58 30.57 -9.85
N ASP A 375 6.35 31.58 -9.49
CA ASP A 375 6.85 31.74 -8.12
C ASP A 375 5.78 32.14 -7.11
N ARG A 376 4.59 32.51 -7.59
CA ARG A 376 3.44 32.93 -6.78
C ARG A 376 2.44 31.81 -6.51
N PHE A 377 2.62 30.67 -7.15
CA PHE A 377 1.64 29.59 -7.19
C PHE A 377 2.11 28.34 -6.44
N HIS A 378 1.15 27.63 -5.87
CA HIS A 378 1.37 26.42 -5.08
C HIS A 378 1.11 25.16 -5.89
N THR A 379 0.18 25.23 -6.86
CA THR A 379 -0.25 24.10 -7.68
C THR A 379 -0.44 24.54 -9.16
N LEU A 380 -0.60 23.56 -10.05
CA LEU A 380 -0.90 23.82 -11.46
C LEU A 380 -2.25 24.53 -11.65
N LYS A 381 -3.23 24.24 -10.79
CA LYS A 381 -4.55 24.90 -10.84
C LYS A 381 -4.51 26.39 -10.58
N ASP A 382 -3.50 26.86 -9.85
CA ASP A 382 -3.37 28.29 -9.56
C ASP A 382 -3.13 29.12 -10.83
N PHE A 383 -2.55 28.53 -11.88
CA PHE A 383 -2.37 29.20 -13.17
C PHE A 383 -3.72 29.53 -13.84
N ALA A 384 -4.70 28.66 -13.72
CA ALA A 384 -6.03 28.87 -14.31
C ALA A 384 -7.02 29.57 -13.36
N THR A 385 -6.74 29.65 -12.07
CA THR A 385 -7.59 30.29 -11.06
C THR A 385 -7.04 31.64 -10.64
N ALA A 386 -6.08 31.69 -9.72
CA ALA A 386 -5.43 32.93 -9.27
C ALA A 386 -4.69 33.65 -10.42
N GLY A 387 -4.16 32.88 -11.37
CA GLY A 387 -3.49 33.37 -12.58
C GLY A 387 -4.42 33.72 -13.74
N ARG A 388 -5.74 33.56 -13.60
CA ARG A 388 -6.74 33.75 -14.67
C ARG A 388 -6.57 35.07 -15.41
N ALA A 389 -6.24 36.14 -14.71
CA ALA A 389 -6.06 37.47 -15.30
C ALA A 389 -4.94 37.56 -16.35
N TYR A 390 -4.02 36.60 -16.39
CA TYR A 390 -2.96 36.57 -17.41
C TYR A 390 -3.38 35.88 -18.70
N PHE A 391 -4.50 35.10 -18.69
CA PHE A 391 -4.93 34.29 -19.81
C PHE A 391 -6.35 34.61 -20.29
N ALA A 392 -7.12 35.40 -19.53
CA ALA A 392 -8.50 35.79 -19.88
C ALA A 392 -8.54 37.21 -20.42
N ASP A 393 -9.35 37.44 -21.49
CA ASP A 393 -9.63 38.76 -22.00
C ASP A 393 -10.52 39.58 -21.05
N GLN A 394 -11.35 38.89 -20.25
CA GLN A 394 -12.23 39.50 -19.26
C GLN A 394 -12.11 38.76 -17.93
N TYR A 395 -11.86 39.48 -16.85
CA TYR A 395 -11.79 38.93 -15.48
C TYR A 395 -12.39 39.90 -14.47
N ALA A 396 -12.96 39.34 -13.42
CA ALA A 396 -13.48 40.15 -12.31
C ALA A 396 -12.28 40.62 -11.44
N ILE A 397 -12.24 41.90 -11.14
CA ILE A 397 -11.29 42.44 -10.17
C ILE A 397 -11.92 42.27 -8.77
N ASP A 398 -11.24 41.53 -7.91
CA ASP A 398 -11.65 41.46 -6.49
C ASP A 398 -11.47 42.86 -5.87
N PRO A 399 -12.52 43.47 -5.33
CA PRO A 399 -12.43 44.79 -4.73
C PRO A 399 -11.72 44.80 -3.38
N LYS A 400 -11.34 43.66 -2.83
CA LYS A 400 -10.52 43.53 -1.61
C LYS A 400 -9.12 43.06 -1.95
N PRO A 401 -8.07 43.86 -1.66
CA PRO A 401 -6.69 43.43 -1.81
C PRO A 401 -6.29 42.34 -0.82
#